data_2865732368c7cd4af24c0bae61f5d2f8
#
_entry.id   2865732368c7cd4af24c0bae61f5d2f8
#
_cell.length_a   1.000
_cell.length_b   1.000
_cell.length_c   1.000
_cell.angle_alpha   90.00
_cell.angle_beta   90.00
_cell.angle_gamma   90.00
#
_symmetry.space_group_name_H-M   'P 1'
#
loop_
_entity.id
_entity.type
_entity.pdbx_description
1 polymer ?
#
loop_
_entity_poly.entity_id
_entity_poly.type
_entity_poly.pdbx_seq_one_letter_code
_entity_poly.pdbx_strand_id
1 'polypeptide(L)'
;MAVLVNVNFTDCSAEYKKAEDTGNDSIFLDGSVELSVQKGESTSLINADKIVYDRKTEMLYAEGNVHIVSKQSGSEDSTTANSILLNTRTMEAIFDVGRDVMGNTDAFSLPEGSVLVVFSDVFGKTDTNVISFKKSSLTFCDEEDPHWQIKASRTWLLPGGEFAFLNAVLYVGPV
;
A
#
# COMPACT_ATOMS: atom_id res chain seq x y z
N MET A 1 -20.98 4.46 0.87
CA MET A 1 -20.66 3.59 -0.28
C MET A 1 -20.23 2.25 0.28
N ALA A 2 -20.78 1.13 -0.19
CA ALA A 2 -20.42 -0.18 0.34
C ALA A 2 -19.02 -0.59 -0.17
N VAL A 3 -18.21 -1.17 0.71
CA VAL A 3 -16.96 -1.84 0.36
C VAL A 3 -17.26 -3.31 0.18
N LEU A 4 -16.91 -3.89 -0.98
CA LEU A 4 -17.06 -5.30 -1.25
C LEU A 4 -15.69 -5.96 -1.12
N VAL A 5 -15.60 -6.97 -0.27
CA VAL A 5 -14.39 -7.78 -0.06
C VAL A 5 -14.67 -9.19 -0.58
N ASN A 6 -13.91 -9.62 -1.58
CA ASN A 6 -13.97 -10.97 -2.12
C ASN A 6 -12.67 -11.70 -1.79
N VAL A 7 -12.78 -12.95 -1.41
CA VAL A 7 -11.63 -13.83 -1.10
C VAL A 7 -11.60 -14.99 -2.08
N ASN A 8 -10.46 -15.20 -2.71
CA ASN A 8 -10.20 -16.36 -3.54
C ASN A 8 -9.51 -17.44 -2.69
N PHE A 9 -10.07 -18.65 -2.65
CA PHE A 9 -9.64 -19.74 -1.79
C PHE A 9 -8.86 -20.85 -2.51
N THR A 10 -8.28 -20.58 -3.67
CA THR A 10 -7.68 -21.64 -4.49
C THR A 10 -6.51 -22.35 -3.83
N ASP A 11 -5.69 -21.66 -3.02
CA ASP A 11 -4.48 -22.23 -2.42
C ASP A 11 -4.26 -21.80 -0.95
N CYS A 12 -5.32 -21.42 -0.23
CA CYS A 12 -5.23 -21.04 1.17
C CYS A 12 -6.19 -21.82 2.06
N SER A 13 -5.86 -21.93 3.35
CA SER A 13 -6.77 -22.39 4.39
C SER A 13 -7.51 -21.20 5.00
N ALA A 14 -8.78 -21.41 5.34
CA ALA A 14 -9.59 -20.38 5.99
C ALA A 14 -10.14 -20.89 7.33
N GLU A 15 -10.01 -20.07 8.38
CA GLU A 15 -10.60 -20.33 9.68
C GLU A 15 -11.39 -19.10 10.15
N TYR A 16 -12.64 -19.33 10.54
CA TYR A 16 -13.45 -18.28 11.15
C TYR A 16 -13.48 -18.46 12.67
N LYS A 17 -13.10 -17.41 13.40
CA LYS A 17 -13.14 -17.38 14.87
C LYS A 17 -14.04 -16.25 15.34
N LYS A 18 -15.03 -16.61 16.16
CA LYS A 18 -15.84 -15.65 16.89
C LYS A 18 -15.54 -15.79 18.38
N ALA A 19 -14.99 -14.72 18.96
CA ALA A 19 -14.73 -14.65 20.39
C ALA A 19 -15.91 -13.97 21.07
N GLU A 20 -16.70 -14.74 21.83
CA GLU A 20 -17.87 -14.22 22.56
C GLU A 20 -17.48 -13.23 23.65
N ASP A 21 -16.35 -13.45 24.35
CA ASP A 21 -15.87 -12.62 25.44
C ASP A 21 -15.29 -11.27 25.01
N THR A 22 -14.63 -11.21 23.85
CA THR A 22 -14.01 -9.98 23.30
C THR A 22 -14.89 -9.33 22.24
N GLY A 23 -15.88 -10.04 21.75
CA GLY A 23 -16.73 -9.62 20.64
C GLY A 23 -16.01 -9.53 19.31
N ASN A 24 -14.82 -10.11 19.19
CA ASN A 24 -14.07 -10.18 17.94
C ASN A 24 -14.76 -11.15 16.97
N ASP A 25 -14.76 -10.79 15.71
CA ASP A 25 -15.41 -11.52 14.63
C ASP A 25 -14.40 -11.57 13.46
N SER A 26 -13.46 -12.51 13.54
CA SER A 26 -12.28 -12.52 12.70
C SER A 26 -12.23 -13.73 11.77
N ILE A 27 -11.82 -13.48 10.54
CA ILE A 27 -11.50 -14.48 9.53
C ILE A 27 -9.98 -14.57 9.43
N PHE A 28 -9.45 -15.77 9.57
CA PHE A 28 -8.03 -16.08 9.41
C PHE A 28 -7.85 -16.83 8.09
N LEU A 29 -6.94 -16.35 7.25
CA LEU A 29 -6.55 -16.97 5.99
C LEU A 29 -5.06 -17.23 6.04
N ASP A 30 -4.63 -18.43 5.71
CA ASP A 30 -3.23 -18.89 5.75
C ASP A 30 -2.90 -19.65 4.47
N GLY A 31 -1.80 -19.33 3.83
CA GLY A 31 -1.35 -19.85 2.54
C GLY A 31 -1.20 -18.73 1.52
N SER A 32 -1.23 -19.05 0.23
CA SER A 32 -1.22 -18.04 -0.84
C SER A 32 -2.60 -17.38 -0.94
N VAL A 33 -2.79 -16.31 -0.18
CA VAL A 33 -4.08 -15.62 -0.09
C VAL A 33 -4.17 -14.53 -1.15
N GLU A 34 -5.23 -14.55 -1.95
CA GLU A 34 -5.61 -13.47 -2.83
C GLU A 34 -6.94 -12.87 -2.38
N LEU A 35 -6.95 -11.56 -2.11
CA LEU A 35 -8.11 -10.84 -1.63
C LEU A 35 -8.35 -9.62 -2.48
N SER A 36 -9.58 -9.45 -2.96
CA SER A 36 -10.01 -8.28 -3.73
C SER A 36 -10.88 -7.38 -2.87
N VAL A 37 -10.52 -6.11 -2.79
CA VAL A 37 -11.29 -5.05 -2.13
C VAL A 37 -11.78 -4.07 -3.17
N GLN A 38 -13.09 -3.93 -3.29
CA GLN A 38 -13.72 -2.99 -4.22
C GLN A 38 -14.42 -1.87 -3.47
N LYS A 39 -14.09 -0.62 -3.84
CA LYS A 39 -14.74 0.59 -3.33
C LYS A 39 -15.05 1.54 -4.49
N GLY A 40 -16.30 1.53 -4.93
CA GLY A 40 -16.70 2.28 -6.12
C GLY A 40 -16.07 1.75 -7.39
N GLU A 41 -15.36 2.61 -8.12
CA GLU A 41 -14.62 2.26 -9.33
C GLU A 41 -13.18 1.81 -9.04
N SER A 42 -12.73 1.92 -7.80
CA SER A 42 -11.41 1.47 -7.38
C SER A 42 -11.45 0.00 -6.95
N THR A 43 -10.50 -0.78 -7.45
CA THR A 43 -10.30 -2.17 -7.07
C THR A 43 -8.87 -2.35 -6.61
N SER A 44 -8.68 -2.92 -5.42
CA SER A 44 -7.37 -3.30 -4.89
C SER A 44 -7.31 -4.81 -4.75
N LEU A 45 -6.28 -5.41 -5.35
CA LEU A 45 -5.94 -6.81 -5.20
C LEU A 45 -4.80 -6.92 -4.20
N ILE A 46 -4.97 -7.73 -3.16
CA ILE A 46 -4.01 -7.94 -2.08
C ILE A 46 -3.60 -9.40 -2.08
N ASN A 47 -2.32 -9.67 -2.30
CA ASN A 47 -1.73 -10.99 -2.16
C ASN A 47 -0.86 -11.00 -0.89
N ALA A 48 -0.91 -12.07 -0.11
CA ALA A 48 -0.10 -12.25 1.09
C ALA A 48 -0.04 -13.72 1.51
N ASP A 49 0.93 -14.08 2.36
CA ASP A 49 1.01 -15.43 2.92
C ASP A 49 -0.08 -15.65 3.99
N LYS A 50 -0.42 -14.57 4.74
CA LYS A 50 -1.47 -14.61 5.75
C LYS A 50 -2.29 -13.33 5.75
N ILE A 51 -3.60 -13.47 5.95
CA ILE A 51 -4.52 -12.36 6.15
C ILE A 51 -5.43 -12.64 7.35
N VAL A 52 -5.59 -11.63 8.20
CA VAL A 52 -6.58 -11.61 9.27
C VAL A 52 -7.52 -10.44 9.03
N TYR A 53 -8.81 -10.71 8.93
CA TYR A 53 -9.83 -9.68 8.78
C TYR A 53 -10.81 -9.71 9.95
N ASP A 54 -10.88 -8.63 10.70
CA ASP A 54 -11.86 -8.42 11.76
C ASP A 54 -13.08 -7.69 11.17
N ARG A 55 -14.20 -8.40 11.08
CA ARG A 55 -15.44 -7.91 10.49
C ARG A 55 -16.11 -6.81 11.30
N LYS A 56 -15.85 -6.76 12.61
CA LYS A 56 -16.47 -5.78 13.51
C LYS A 56 -15.76 -4.44 13.45
N THR A 57 -14.43 -4.46 13.45
CA THR A 57 -13.60 -3.26 13.37
C THR A 57 -13.29 -2.85 11.92
N GLU A 58 -13.57 -3.74 10.95
CA GLU A 58 -13.24 -3.58 9.55
C GLU A 58 -11.72 -3.40 9.31
N MET A 59 -10.92 -3.97 10.22
CA MET A 59 -9.47 -3.98 10.13
C MET A 59 -8.97 -5.25 9.47
N LEU A 60 -8.09 -5.06 8.49
CA LEU A 60 -7.38 -6.12 7.77
C LEU A 60 -5.91 -6.03 8.11
N TYR A 61 -5.32 -7.12 8.56
CA TYR A 61 -3.89 -7.30 8.70
C TYR A 61 -3.43 -8.35 7.70
N ALA A 62 -2.40 -8.05 6.91
CA ALA A 62 -1.75 -9.02 6.03
C ALA A 62 -0.26 -9.05 6.30
N GLU A 63 0.36 -10.22 6.23
CA GLU A 63 1.79 -10.43 6.43
C GLU A 63 2.37 -11.48 5.48
N GLY A 64 3.66 -11.35 5.20
CA GLY A 64 4.45 -12.21 4.35
C GLY A 64 4.17 -11.96 2.87
N ASN A 65 5.19 -11.54 2.13
CA ASN A 65 5.13 -11.31 0.68
C ASN A 65 3.93 -10.45 0.24
N VAL A 66 3.61 -9.41 1.02
CA VAL A 66 2.45 -8.57 0.74
C VAL A 66 2.67 -7.81 -0.57
N HIS A 67 1.77 -8.02 -1.52
CA HIS A 67 1.75 -7.31 -2.79
C HIS A 67 0.34 -6.79 -3.06
N ILE A 68 0.22 -5.49 -3.26
CA ILE A 68 -1.05 -4.81 -3.51
C ILE A 68 -0.99 -4.15 -4.88
N VAL A 69 -1.99 -4.42 -5.70
CA VAL A 69 -2.21 -3.73 -6.97
C VAL A 69 -3.54 -3.00 -6.88
N SER A 70 -3.49 -1.69 -7.01
CA SER A 70 -4.69 -0.84 -6.99
C SER A 70 -4.93 -0.25 -8.37
N LYS A 71 -6.14 -0.43 -8.89
CA LYS A 71 -6.57 0.07 -10.19
C LYS A 71 -7.68 1.10 -10.00
N GLN A 72 -7.47 2.28 -10.56
CA GLN A 72 -8.45 3.36 -10.56
C GLN A 72 -8.35 4.17 -11.85
N SER A 73 -9.46 4.32 -12.56
CA SER A 73 -9.59 5.21 -13.74
C SER A 73 -8.47 5.06 -14.79
N GLY A 74 -7.98 3.81 -14.99
CA GLY A 74 -6.94 3.51 -16.00
C GLY A 74 -5.51 3.63 -15.51
N SER A 75 -5.29 4.05 -14.25
CA SER A 75 -3.98 3.98 -13.59
C SER A 75 -3.85 2.73 -12.73
N GLU A 76 -2.63 2.25 -12.57
CA GLU A 76 -2.28 1.12 -11.72
C GLU A 76 -1.14 1.53 -10.80
N ASP A 77 -1.38 1.38 -9.50
CA ASP A 77 -0.39 1.56 -8.45
C ASP A 77 -0.04 0.20 -7.86
N SER A 78 1.23 -0.03 -7.58
CA SER A 78 1.72 -1.29 -7.03
C SER A 78 2.53 -1.03 -5.76
N THR A 79 2.18 -1.72 -4.70
CA THR A 79 2.84 -1.63 -3.40
C THR A 79 3.29 -3.01 -2.94
N THR A 80 4.54 -3.12 -2.51
CA THR A 80 5.07 -4.32 -1.84
C THR A 80 5.46 -3.96 -0.41
N ALA A 81 5.19 -4.85 0.54
CA ALA A 81 5.52 -4.65 1.95
C ALA A 81 5.75 -6.00 2.66
N ASN A 82 6.36 -5.97 3.87
CA ASN A 82 6.41 -7.14 4.73
C ASN A 82 5.05 -7.40 5.39
N SER A 83 4.40 -6.32 5.81
CA SER A 83 3.06 -6.38 6.39
C SER A 83 2.26 -5.10 6.14
N ILE A 84 0.96 -5.21 6.24
CA ILE A 84 0.01 -4.09 6.15
C ILE A 84 -1.05 -4.20 7.24
N LEU A 85 -1.41 -3.06 7.80
CA LEU A 85 -2.64 -2.88 8.57
C LEU A 85 -3.53 -1.88 7.83
N LEU A 86 -4.69 -2.34 7.39
CA LEU A 86 -5.63 -1.57 6.57
C LEU A 86 -7.00 -1.48 7.25
N ASN A 87 -7.53 -0.28 7.36
CA ASN A 87 -8.95 -0.08 7.64
C ASN A 87 -9.73 -0.11 6.32
N THR A 88 -10.50 -1.17 6.08
CA THR A 88 -11.21 -1.36 4.81
C THR A 88 -12.35 -0.36 4.59
N ARG A 89 -12.87 0.27 5.65
CA ARG A 89 -13.90 1.30 5.55
C ARG A 89 -13.34 2.65 5.13
N THR A 90 -12.28 3.12 5.81
CA THR A 90 -11.66 4.42 5.53
C THR A 90 -10.62 4.35 4.42
N MET A 91 -10.04 3.17 4.17
CA MET A 91 -8.89 2.93 3.29
C MET A 91 -7.60 3.57 3.82
N GLU A 92 -7.54 3.84 5.12
CA GLU A 92 -6.30 4.19 5.79
C GLU A 92 -5.45 2.95 6.00
N ALA A 93 -4.17 3.07 5.73
CA ALA A 93 -3.25 1.94 5.84
C ALA A 93 -1.90 2.34 6.42
N ILE A 94 -1.26 1.37 7.09
CA ILE A 94 0.13 1.44 7.54
C ILE A 94 0.85 0.22 6.98
N PHE A 95 2.00 0.46 6.35
CA PHE A 95 2.84 -0.55 5.72
C PHE A 95 4.19 -0.62 6.45
N ASP A 96 4.68 -1.82 6.63
CA ASP A 96 6.00 -2.08 7.21
C ASP A 96 6.98 -2.54 6.13
N VAL A 97 8.09 -1.82 6.00
CA VAL A 97 9.15 -2.00 4.99
C VAL A 97 8.58 -2.25 3.60
N GLY A 98 8.50 -1.18 2.80
CA GLY A 98 7.83 -1.33 1.51
C GLY A 98 8.47 -0.54 0.37
N ARG A 99 8.12 -0.98 -0.82
CA ARG A 99 8.31 -0.28 -2.09
C ARG A 99 6.94 0.07 -2.65
N ASP A 100 6.74 1.32 -2.95
CA ASP A 100 5.52 1.84 -3.56
C ASP A 100 5.85 2.37 -4.96
N VAL A 101 5.09 1.96 -5.97
CA VAL A 101 5.21 2.40 -7.36
C VAL A 101 3.89 3.00 -7.78
N MET A 102 3.91 4.29 -8.03
CA MET A 102 2.73 5.03 -8.45
C MET A 102 2.79 5.28 -9.96
N GLY A 103 1.86 4.69 -10.70
CA GLY A 103 1.74 4.86 -12.15
C GLY A 103 1.01 6.14 -12.54
N ASN A 104 0.19 6.71 -11.66
CA ASN A 104 -0.47 7.99 -11.91
C ASN A 104 0.45 9.15 -11.52
N THR A 105 1.18 9.66 -12.51
CA THR A 105 2.13 10.77 -12.33
C THR A 105 1.64 12.10 -12.92
N ASP A 106 0.37 12.20 -13.32
CA ASP A 106 -0.22 13.40 -13.94
C ASP A 106 -0.08 14.65 -13.07
N ALA A 107 -0.21 14.48 -11.73
CA ALA A 107 -0.06 15.56 -10.76
C ALA A 107 1.35 16.18 -10.76
N PHE A 108 2.37 15.48 -11.24
CA PHE A 108 3.77 15.92 -11.28
C PHE A 108 4.17 16.50 -12.64
N SER A 109 3.26 16.56 -13.61
CA SER A 109 3.53 17.00 -14.99
C SER A 109 4.71 16.27 -15.65
N LEU A 110 4.85 14.98 -15.36
CA LEU A 110 5.88 14.13 -15.94
C LEU A 110 5.45 13.58 -17.31
N PRO A 111 6.40 13.17 -18.16
CA PRO A 111 6.08 12.50 -19.40
C PRO A 111 5.20 11.27 -19.18
N GLU A 112 4.34 10.97 -20.15
CA GLU A 112 3.51 9.77 -20.13
C GLU A 112 4.37 8.50 -19.99
N GLY A 113 3.95 7.59 -19.12
CA GLY A 113 4.68 6.38 -18.78
C GLY A 113 5.75 6.55 -17.69
N SER A 114 5.92 7.76 -17.13
CA SER A 114 6.77 7.95 -15.96
C SER A 114 6.14 7.30 -14.72
N VAL A 115 6.98 6.80 -13.81
CA VAL A 115 6.56 6.23 -12.53
C VAL A 115 7.26 6.96 -11.39
N LEU A 116 6.59 7.05 -10.24
CA LEU A 116 7.19 7.46 -8.99
C LEU A 116 7.48 6.21 -8.15
N VAL A 117 8.73 5.99 -7.81
CA VAL A 117 9.16 4.88 -6.96
C VAL A 117 9.59 5.41 -5.60
N VAL A 118 9.03 4.88 -4.54
CA VAL A 118 9.38 5.23 -3.16
C VAL A 118 9.71 3.96 -2.37
N PHE A 119 10.89 3.92 -1.79
CA PHE A 119 11.26 2.94 -0.78
C PHE A 119 11.16 3.57 0.60
N SER A 120 10.64 2.85 1.59
CA SER A 120 10.48 3.37 2.95
C SER A 120 10.51 2.25 3.99
N ASP A 121 11.05 2.53 5.20
CA ASP A 121 10.95 1.61 6.32
C ASP A 121 9.49 1.45 6.77
N VAL A 122 8.77 2.56 6.84
CA VAL A 122 7.34 2.57 7.17
C VAL A 122 6.67 3.66 6.38
N PHE A 123 5.52 3.38 5.80
CA PHE A 123 4.69 4.42 5.20
C PHE A 123 3.22 4.21 5.55
N GLY A 124 2.46 5.28 5.49
CA GLY A 124 1.04 5.26 5.80
C GLY A 124 0.27 6.21 4.89
N LYS A 125 -0.92 5.79 4.51
CA LYS A 125 -1.88 6.58 3.74
C LYS A 125 -3.07 6.93 4.62
N THR A 126 -3.45 8.22 4.63
CA THR A 126 -4.64 8.71 5.34
C THR A 126 -5.86 8.74 4.41
N ASP A 127 -7.04 8.91 5.00
CA ASP A 127 -8.31 9.11 4.29
C ASP A 127 -8.32 10.39 3.41
N THR A 128 -7.48 11.37 3.75
CA THR A 128 -7.29 12.60 2.99
C THR A 128 -6.27 12.48 1.85
N ASN A 129 -5.84 11.26 1.51
CA ASN A 129 -4.83 10.97 0.51
C ASN A 129 -3.45 11.61 0.76
N VAL A 130 -3.13 11.94 2.00
CA VAL A 130 -1.76 12.24 2.40
C VAL A 130 -1.03 10.94 2.63
N ILE A 131 0.10 10.73 1.93
CA ILE A 131 0.96 9.57 2.16
C ILE A 131 2.21 10.07 2.88
N SER A 132 2.54 9.45 3.99
CA SER A 132 3.75 9.77 4.77
C SER A 132 4.70 8.60 4.79
N PHE A 133 5.97 8.88 4.54
CA PHE A 133 7.05 7.91 4.48
C PHE A 133 8.11 8.22 5.54
N LYS A 134 8.63 7.19 6.20
CA LYS A 134 9.72 7.29 7.18
C LYS A 134 10.97 6.64 6.63
N LYS A 135 12.10 7.35 6.69
CA LYS A 135 13.39 6.95 6.10
C LYS A 135 13.22 6.50 4.65
N SER A 136 12.80 7.44 3.82
CA SER A 136 12.44 7.16 2.43
C SER A 136 13.57 7.50 1.45
N SER A 137 13.56 6.77 0.34
CA SER A 137 14.27 7.09 -0.89
C SER A 137 13.25 7.21 -2.01
N LEU A 138 13.27 8.31 -2.74
CA LEU A 138 12.33 8.64 -3.80
C LEU A 138 13.07 8.89 -5.11
N THR A 139 12.56 8.33 -6.21
CA THR A 139 13.05 8.57 -7.56
C THR A 139 11.91 8.44 -8.58
N PHE A 140 12.09 9.03 -9.77
CA PHE A 140 11.24 8.77 -10.94
C PHE A 140 11.89 7.80 -11.95
N CYS A 141 12.94 7.10 -11.53
CA CYS A 141 13.64 6.13 -12.32
C CYS A 141 13.38 4.73 -11.77
N ASP A 142 12.72 3.86 -12.55
CA ASP A 142 12.38 2.48 -12.15
C ASP A 142 13.52 1.50 -12.49
N GLU A 143 14.77 1.94 -12.34
CA GLU A 143 15.95 1.11 -12.47
C GLU A 143 16.44 0.65 -11.11
N GLU A 144 17.14 -0.48 -11.04
CA GLU A 144 17.74 -1.01 -9.82
C GLU A 144 18.73 -0.02 -9.21
N ASP A 145 19.54 0.63 -10.08
CA ASP A 145 20.47 1.70 -9.72
C ASP A 145 19.99 3.04 -10.35
N PRO A 146 19.14 3.80 -9.67
CA PRO A 146 18.59 5.01 -10.24
C PRO A 146 19.65 6.10 -10.41
N HIS A 147 19.60 6.82 -11.54
CA HIS A 147 20.53 7.91 -11.87
C HIS A 147 20.48 9.09 -10.87
N TRP A 148 19.42 9.18 -10.09
CA TRP A 148 19.26 10.12 -9.02
C TRP A 148 18.21 9.65 -8.02
N GLN A 149 18.33 10.08 -6.78
CA GLN A 149 17.35 9.80 -5.73
C GLN A 149 17.36 10.86 -4.65
N ILE A 150 16.23 11.09 -4.02
CA ILE A 150 16.12 11.92 -2.82
C ILE A 150 15.96 10.99 -1.63
N LYS A 151 16.91 11.03 -0.69
CA LYS A 151 16.78 10.34 0.62
C LYS A 151 16.37 11.35 1.67
N ALA A 152 15.37 11.02 2.49
CA ALA A 152 14.86 11.87 3.54
C ALA A 152 14.54 11.10 4.81
N SER A 153 14.65 11.77 5.97
CA SER A 153 14.20 11.16 7.23
C SER A 153 12.68 11.03 7.30
N ARG A 154 11.98 11.95 6.64
CA ARG A 154 10.53 11.88 6.38
C ARG A 154 10.20 12.53 5.05
N THR A 155 9.25 11.95 4.35
CA THR A 155 8.64 12.50 3.15
C THR A 155 7.13 12.47 3.30
N TRP A 156 6.46 13.49 2.81
CA TRP A 156 5.01 13.52 2.66
C TRP A 156 4.68 13.79 1.20
N LEU A 157 3.81 12.98 0.64
CA LEU A 157 3.13 13.24 -0.62
C LEU A 157 1.76 13.82 -0.29
N LEU A 158 1.53 15.04 -0.70
CA LEU A 158 0.31 15.80 -0.45
C LEU A 158 -0.67 15.63 -1.63
N PRO A 159 -1.97 15.81 -1.40
CA PRO A 159 -2.95 15.90 -2.49
C PRO A 159 -2.55 16.99 -3.49
N GLY A 160 -2.53 16.64 -4.78
CA GLY A 160 -2.08 17.56 -5.84
C GLY A 160 -0.63 17.36 -6.28
N GLY A 161 0.06 16.33 -5.76
CA GLY A 161 1.40 15.95 -6.23
C GLY A 161 2.54 16.77 -5.63
N GLU A 162 2.31 17.47 -4.54
CA GLU A 162 3.34 18.20 -3.82
C GLU A 162 4.08 17.30 -2.84
N PHE A 163 5.40 17.49 -2.73
CA PHE A 163 6.23 16.81 -1.75
C PHE A 163 6.69 17.76 -0.65
N ALA A 164 6.63 17.28 0.58
CA ALA A 164 7.32 17.90 1.71
C ALA A 164 8.38 16.93 2.25
N PHE A 165 9.55 17.44 2.57
CA PHE A 165 10.68 16.66 3.03
C PHE A 165 11.23 17.19 4.36
N LEU A 166 11.71 16.28 5.19
CA LEU A 166 12.49 16.61 6.38
C LEU A 166 13.87 15.93 6.27
N ASN A 167 14.94 16.74 6.41
CA ASN A 167 16.33 16.28 6.30
C ASN A 167 16.59 15.54 4.97
N ALA A 168 16.27 16.18 3.86
CA ALA A 168 16.45 15.61 2.54
C ALA A 168 17.84 15.84 1.97
N VAL A 169 18.37 14.82 1.27
CA VAL A 169 19.61 14.87 0.51
C VAL A 169 19.34 14.32 -0.90
N LEU A 170 19.72 15.12 -1.91
CA LEU A 170 19.68 14.68 -3.31
C LEU A 170 21.00 13.99 -3.66
N TYR A 171 20.91 12.81 -4.19
CA TYR A 171 22.01 12.06 -4.80
C TYR A 171 21.85 12.06 -6.32
N VAL A 172 22.95 12.33 -7.04
CA VAL A 172 23.00 12.32 -8.50
C VAL A 172 24.19 11.50 -8.95
N GLY A 173 23.96 10.54 -9.84
CA GLY A 173 24.92 9.56 -10.31
C GLY A 173 24.75 8.21 -9.65
N PRO A 174 25.54 7.20 -10.03
CA PRO A 174 25.51 5.88 -9.42
C PRO A 174 25.86 6.04 -7.92
N VAL A 175 25.04 5.46 -7.07
CA VAL A 175 25.12 5.57 -5.60
C VAL A 175 25.72 4.29 -5.03
#